data_b9fc46878e440ff7595437d853bdaaf0
#
_entry.id   b9fc46878e440ff7595437d853bdaaf0
#
_cell.length_a   1.000
_cell.length_b   1.000
_cell.length_c   1.000
_cell.angle_alpha   90.00
_cell.angle_beta   90.00
_cell.angle_gamma   90.00
#
_symmetry.space_group_name_H-M   'P 1'
#
loop_
_entity.id
_entity.type
_entity.pdbx_description
1 polymer ?
#
loop_
_entity_poly.entity_id
_entity_poly.type
_entity_poly.pdbx_seq_one_letter_code
_entity_poly.pdbx_strand_id
1 'polypeptide(L)'
;MIKVEHLVKKYGDRYAVNDISFEVGKGEIVGFLGPNGAGKSTTLNILTGYLSSTSGKAMVDGLDILEHPMEVKKKIGFLPEQPPLYLDMTVREYLNFIYDLRKCKLNRRKHIDEIIRVVKLEGTENRMIKNLSKGYRQRAGIAGAIVGNPEVIIFDEPTNGLDPKQIIDIRNLIKDLGKDHTVILSTHILSEVKSICDRIIIINEGKIVADQRTGNIDTELRGNRRISLRVDGPSDRVLAEIKKLQGVVYASIGAEYADGSASYLIESKNDIDIRKPMFYMLAKNSWPILSLEFPGANIEDVFLSVVEESGHIESKGGNR
;
A
#
# COMPACT_ATOMS: atom_id res chain seq x y z
N MET A 1 -14.29 11.82 -4.67
CA MET A 1 -13.08 12.53 -5.13
C MET A 1 -12.50 11.88 -6.37
N ILE A 2 -12.00 10.64 -6.29
CA ILE A 2 -11.58 9.86 -7.46
C ILE A 2 -12.55 8.70 -7.63
N LYS A 3 -12.95 8.40 -8.86
CA LYS A 3 -13.81 7.28 -9.18
C LYS A 3 -13.27 6.57 -10.42
N VAL A 4 -13.11 5.25 -10.33
CA VAL A 4 -12.67 4.39 -11.42
C VAL A 4 -13.75 3.34 -11.64
N GLU A 5 -14.21 3.19 -12.87
CA GLU A 5 -15.28 2.28 -13.24
C GLU A 5 -14.85 1.42 -14.42
N HIS A 6 -14.81 0.11 -14.21
CA HIS A 6 -14.51 -0.91 -15.23
C HIS A 6 -13.28 -0.59 -16.08
N LEU A 7 -12.20 -0.08 -15.42
CA LEU A 7 -11.01 0.38 -16.10
C LEU A 7 -10.24 -0.78 -16.69
N VAL A 8 -9.93 -0.69 -17.97
CA VAL A 8 -9.14 -1.68 -18.70
C VAL A 8 -7.99 -0.98 -19.42
N LYS A 9 -6.79 -1.57 -19.35
CA LYS A 9 -5.66 -1.23 -20.21
C LYS A 9 -5.04 -2.49 -20.80
N LYS A 10 -5.01 -2.54 -22.11
CA LYS A 10 -4.44 -3.64 -22.88
C LYS A 10 -3.27 -3.17 -23.73
N TYR A 11 -2.19 -3.94 -23.76
CA TYR A 11 -1.05 -3.77 -24.65
C TYR A 11 -0.90 -5.04 -25.50
N GLY A 12 -1.22 -4.94 -26.80
CA GLY A 12 -1.36 -6.13 -27.63
C GLY A 12 -2.37 -7.10 -27.02
N ASP A 13 -1.95 -8.32 -26.70
CA ASP A 13 -2.81 -9.36 -26.10
C ASP A 13 -2.75 -9.40 -24.58
N ARG A 14 -1.86 -8.61 -23.94
CA ARG A 14 -1.68 -8.60 -22.49
C ARG A 14 -2.52 -7.50 -21.83
N TYR A 15 -3.29 -7.88 -20.82
CA TYR A 15 -3.96 -6.92 -19.93
C TYR A 15 -2.97 -6.45 -18.86
N ALA A 16 -2.71 -5.14 -18.83
CA ALA A 16 -1.96 -4.51 -17.75
C ALA A 16 -2.90 -4.05 -16.62
N VAL A 17 -4.14 -3.71 -16.97
CA VAL A 17 -5.25 -3.44 -16.05
C VAL A 17 -6.47 -4.15 -16.64
N ASN A 18 -7.18 -4.92 -15.82
CA ASN A 18 -8.23 -5.83 -16.27
C ASN A 18 -9.48 -5.66 -15.41
N ASP A 19 -10.37 -4.77 -15.85
CA ASP A 19 -11.69 -4.52 -15.25
C ASP A 19 -11.63 -4.16 -13.75
N ILE A 20 -10.88 -3.09 -13.42
CA ILE A 20 -10.82 -2.61 -12.03
C ILE A 20 -11.81 -1.48 -11.79
N SER A 21 -12.44 -1.50 -10.61
CA SER A 21 -13.34 -0.45 -10.14
C SER A 21 -13.03 -0.14 -8.68
N PHE A 22 -12.87 1.13 -8.34
CA PHE A 22 -12.67 1.60 -6.97
C PHE A 22 -12.97 3.10 -6.86
N GLU A 23 -13.17 3.57 -5.64
CA GLU A 23 -13.35 4.98 -5.33
C GLU A 23 -12.38 5.43 -4.25
N VAL A 24 -11.94 6.69 -4.28
CA VAL A 24 -11.12 7.30 -3.23
C VAL A 24 -11.84 8.53 -2.69
N GLY A 25 -12.07 8.54 -1.40
CA GLY A 25 -12.72 9.66 -0.69
C GLY A 25 -11.82 10.91 -0.61
N LYS A 26 -12.42 12.06 -0.32
CA LYS A 26 -11.65 13.28 -0.07
C LYS A 26 -10.90 13.17 1.25
N GLY A 27 -9.59 13.52 1.24
CA GLY A 27 -8.73 13.46 2.43
C GLY A 27 -8.32 12.03 2.83
N GLU A 28 -8.60 11.02 2.00
CA GLU A 28 -8.20 9.64 2.24
C GLU A 28 -6.79 9.39 1.71
N ILE A 29 -5.98 8.66 2.46
CA ILE A 29 -4.67 8.16 2.02
C ILE A 29 -4.85 6.69 1.61
N VAL A 30 -4.79 6.41 0.32
CA VAL A 30 -4.96 5.05 -0.24
C VAL A 30 -3.64 4.50 -0.74
N GLY A 31 -3.28 3.30 -0.28
CA GLY A 31 -2.12 2.55 -0.75
C GLY A 31 -2.50 1.55 -1.84
N PHE A 32 -1.85 1.64 -2.99
CA PHE A 32 -1.87 0.61 -4.03
C PHE A 32 -0.71 -0.35 -3.81
N LEU A 33 -1.01 -1.56 -3.33
CA LEU A 33 -0.03 -2.59 -3.02
C LEU A 33 -0.07 -3.71 -4.07
N GLY A 34 1.10 -4.23 -4.45
CA GLY A 34 1.19 -5.36 -5.37
C GLY A 34 2.62 -5.57 -5.87
N PRO A 35 2.93 -6.76 -6.43
CA PRO A 35 4.24 -7.05 -7.01
C PRO A 35 4.54 -6.17 -8.23
N ASN A 36 5.78 -6.24 -8.71
CA ASN A 36 6.17 -5.56 -9.94
C ASN A 36 5.39 -6.15 -11.12
N GLY A 37 4.92 -5.27 -12.01
CA GLY A 37 4.09 -5.71 -13.15
C GLY A 37 2.61 -5.97 -12.83
N ALA A 38 2.16 -5.82 -11.58
CA ALA A 38 0.76 -6.03 -11.19
C ALA A 38 -0.25 -5.04 -11.80
N GLY A 39 0.21 -3.92 -12.38
CA GLY A 39 -0.65 -2.90 -12.97
C GLY A 39 -0.71 -1.57 -12.20
N LYS A 40 0.03 -1.42 -11.08
CA LYS A 40 0.04 -0.22 -10.23
C LYS A 40 0.35 1.05 -11.03
N SER A 41 1.57 1.18 -11.57
CA SER A 41 2.01 2.37 -12.33
C SER A 41 1.16 2.61 -13.57
N THR A 42 0.65 1.55 -14.22
CA THR A 42 -0.29 1.70 -15.36
C THR A 42 -1.57 2.39 -14.91
N THR A 43 -2.14 1.96 -13.78
CA THR A 43 -3.34 2.57 -13.21
C THR A 43 -3.08 4.04 -12.84
N LEU A 44 -1.96 4.33 -12.15
CA LEU A 44 -1.61 5.69 -11.77
C LEU A 44 -1.37 6.60 -12.99
N ASN A 45 -0.74 6.08 -14.04
CA ASN A 45 -0.52 6.81 -15.28
C ASN A 45 -1.83 7.14 -16.02
N ILE A 46 -2.84 6.28 -15.92
CA ILE A 46 -4.18 6.60 -16.45
C ILE A 46 -4.83 7.68 -15.59
N LEU A 47 -4.80 7.57 -14.26
CA LEU A 47 -5.36 8.57 -13.35
C LEU A 47 -4.75 9.97 -13.53
N THR A 48 -3.48 10.05 -13.92
CA THR A 48 -2.79 11.32 -14.18
C THR A 48 -2.98 11.85 -15.61
N GLY A 49 -3.69 11.10 -16.46
CA GLY A 49 -3.87 11.44 -17.87
C GLY A 49 -2.58 11.40 -18.68
N TYR A 50 -1.57 10.65 -18.22
CA TYR A 50 -0.36 10.37 -18.99
C TYR A 50 -0.61 9.24 -20.00
N LEU A 51 -1.51 8.33 -19.67
CA LEU A 51 -1.86 7.17 -20.48
C LEU A 51 -3.38 7.09 -20.63
N SER A 52 -3.87 6.81 -21.84
CA SER A 52 -5.29 6.53 -22.07
C SER A 52 -5.66 5.11 -21.68
N SER A 53 -6.87 4.90 -21.13
CA SER A 53 -7.45 3.57 -20.94
C SER A 53 -7.81 2.94 -22.30
N THR A 54 -7.95 1.60 -22.33
CA THR A 54 -8.54 0.89 -23.47
C THR A 54 -10.06 0.94 -23.39
N SER A 55 -10.64 0.83 -22.21
CA SER A 55 -12.05 1.00 -21.91
C SER A 55 -12.25 1.36 -20.44
N GLY A 56 -13.49 1.62 -20.04
CA GLY A 56 -13.84 2.06 -18.70
C GLY A 56 -13.61 3.56 -18.51
N LYS A 57 -13.89 4.06 -17.31
CA LYS A 57 -13.82 5.48 -16.97
C LYS A 57 -12.97 5.73 -15.74
N ALA A 58 -12.28 6.86 -15.73
CA ALA A 58 -11.58 7.39 -14.57
C ALA A 58 -11.92 8.87 -14.42
N MET A 59 -12.38 9.25 -13.23
CA MET A 59 -12.89 10.60 -12.94
C MET A 59 -12.22 11.17 -11.70
N VAL A 60 -12.00 12.48 -11.71
CA VAL A 60 -11.55 13.26 -10.55
C VAL A 60 -12.54 14.42 -10.36
N ASP A 61 -13.16 14.48 -9.18
CA ASP A 61 -14.23 15.45 -8.88
C ASP A 61 -15.36 15.46 -9.91
N GLY A 62 -15.74 14.29 -10.40
CA GLY A 62 -16.79 14.17 -11.43
C GLY A 62 -16.35 14.54 -12.84
N LEU A 63 -15.10 14.97 -13.05
CA LEU A 63 -14.52 15.25 -14.37
C LEU A 63 -13.86 14.01 -14.93
N ASP A 64 -14.30 13.57 -16.11
CA ASP A 64 -13.63 12.47 -16.82
C ASP A 64 -12.23 12.91 -17.30
N ILE A 65 -11.24 12.07 -17.06
CA ILE A 65 -9.83 12.38 -17.36
C ILE A 65 -9.58 12.52 -18.86
N LEU A 66 -10.30 11.77 -19.68
CA LEU A 66 -10.15 11.81 -21.15
C LEU A 66 -10.91 13.01 -21.77
N GLU A 67 -12.06 13.36 -21.20
CA GLU A 67 -12.89 14.48 -21.71
C GLU A 67 -12.37 15.84 -21.20
N HIS A 68 -11.86 15.92 -19.96
CA HIS A 68 -11.40 17.15 -19.32
C HIS A 68 -9.93 17.09 -18.84
N PRO A 69 -8.96 16.70 -19.70
CA PRO A 69 -7.60 16.40 -19.26
C PRO A 69 -6.87 17.59 -18.61
N MET A 70 -7.09 18.81 -19.14
CA MET A 70 -6.42 20.00 -18.63
C MET A 70 -6.95 20.46 -17.26
N GLU A 71 -8.23 20.25 -17.01
CA GLU A 71 -8.86 20.59 -15.73
C GLU A 71 -8.47 19.59 -14.66
N VAL A 72 -8.49 18.29 -14.99
CA VAL A 72 -8.06 17.22 -14.09
C VAL A 72 -6.59 17.34 -13.74
N LYS A 73 -5.70 17.62 -14.71
CA LYS A 73 -4.26 17.81 -14.46
C LYS A 73 -3.95 18.96 -13.50
N LYS A 74 -4.78 20.01 -13.45
CA LYS A 74 -4.63 21.08 -12.45
C LYS A 74 -4.91 20.61 -11.02
N LYS A 75 -5.82 19.64 -10.87
CA LYS A 75 -6.22 19.09 -9.56
C LYS A 75 -5.28 18.02 -9.04
N ILE A 76 -4.41 17.46 -9.87
CA ILE A 76 -3.51 16.35 -9.52
C ILE A 76 -2.07 16.83 -9.46
N GLY A 77 -1.37 16.49 -8.37
CA GLY A 77 0.08 16.46 -8.27
C GLY A 77 0.57 15.04 -8.47
N PHE A 78 1.58 14.84 -9.29
CA PHE A 78 2.11 13.51 -9.59
C PHE A 78 3.61 13.44 -9.43
N LEU A 79 4.07 12.44 -8.69
CA LEU A 79 5.46 12.03 -8.60
C LEU A 79 5.58 10.62 -9.20
N PRO A 80 6.12 10.45 -10.40
CA PRO A 80 6.44 9.15 -10.94
C PRO A 80 7.62 8.50 -10.19
N GLU A 81 7.81 7.19 -10.33
CA GLU A 81 8.90 6.43 -9.72
C GLU A 81 10.28 7.08 -9.96
N GLN A 82 10.51 7.57 -11.19
CA GLN A 82 11.66 8.38 -11.53
C GLN A 82 11.23 9.83 -11.70
N PRO A 83 11.49 10.72 -10.72
CA PRO A 83 11.10 12.12 -10.81
C PRO A 83 11.72 12.82 -12.03
N PRO A 84 10.95 13.52 -12.86
CA PRO A 84 11.47 14.24 -14.04
C PRO A 84 12.15 15.55 -13.63
N LEU A 85 13.30 15.44 -13.00
CA LEU A 85 14.05 16.57 -12.49
C LEU A 85 14.98 17.15 -13.54
N TYR A 86 15.03 18.48 -13.63
CA TYR A 86 16.01 19.20 -14.44
C TYR A 86 17.31 19.36 -13.65
N LEU A 87 18.27 18.48 -13.92
CA LEU A 87 19.48 18.31 -13.11
C LEU A 87 20.38 19.56 -13.06
N ASP A 88 20.34 20.41 -14.09
CA ASP A 88 21.11 21.65 -14.19
C ASP A 88 20.41 22.88 -13.59
N MET A 89 19.20 22.71 -13.07
CA MET A 89 18.50 23.73 -12.28
C MET A 89 18.82 23.59 -10.80
N THR A 90 18.76 24.70 -10.08
CA THR A 90 18.63 24.69 -8.62
C THR A 90 17.23 24.23 -8.23
N VAL A 91 17.05 23.79 -6.98
CA VAL A 91 15.70 23.42 -6.48
C VAL A 91 14.71 24.57 -6.65
N ARG A 92 15.11 25.78 -6.32
CA ARG A 92 14.26 26.98 -6.43
C ARG A 92 13.89 27.30 -7.88
N GLU A 93 14.84 27.21 -8.79
CA GLU A 93 14.59 27.40 -10.24
C GLU A 93 13.63 26.35 -10.76
N TYR A 94 13.81 25.08 -10.41
CA TYR A 94 12.92 24.00 -10.77
C TYR A 94 11.49 24.24 -10.26
N LEU A 95 11.32 24.62 -8.99
CA LEU A 95 9.98 24.89 -8.43
C LEU A 95 9.33 26.10 -9.09
N ASN A 96 10.09 27.16 -9.42
CA ASN A 96 9.57 28.29 -10.18
C ASN A 96 9.15 27.88 -11.59
N PHE A 97 9.94 27.04 -12.26
CA PHE A 97 9.58 26.50 -13.57
C PHE A 97 8.28 25.69 -13.52
N ILE A 98 8.11 24.80 -12.54
CA ILE A 98 6.86 24.05 -12.37
C ILE A 98 5.68 24.99 -12.04
N TYR A 99 5.91 26.03 -11.23
CA TYR A 99 4.90 27.04 -10.91
C TYR A 99 4.37 27.73 -12.19
N ASP A 100 5.27 28.11 -13.09
CA ASP A 100 4.90 28.74 -14.38
C ASP A 100 4.19 27.74 -15.31
N LEU A 101 4.70 26.50 -15.41
CA LEU A 101 4.11 25.44 -16.22
C LEU A 101 2.67 25.14 -15.79
N ARG A 102 2.41 25.13 -14.48
CA ARG A 102 1.05 24.91 -13.92
C ARG A 102 0.17 26.15 -13.99
N LYS A 103 0.68 27.29 -14.45
CA LYS A 103 -0.03 28.59 -14.47
C LYS A 103 -0.63 28.91 -13.10
N CYS A 104 0.14 28.67 -12.04
CA CYS A 104 -0.30 28.87 -10.66
C CYS A 104 -0.62 30.35 -10.39
N LYS A 105 -1.69 30.62 -9.64
CA LYS A 105 -2.15 31.98 -9.31
C LYS A 105 -1.86 32.41 -7.88
N LEU A 106 -1.23 31.56 -7.07
CA LEU A 106 -0.87 31.84 -5.69
C LEU A 106 0.26 32.86 -5.62
N ASN A 107 0.52 33.45 -4.43
CA ASN A 107 1.72 34.31 -4.26
C ASN A 107 2.98 33.45 -4.43
N ARG A 108 3.69 33.62 -5.54
CA ARG A 108 4.82 32.77 -5.94
C ARG A 108 5.85 32.58 -4.84
N ARG A 109 6.40 33.68 -4.31
CA ARG A 109 7.47 33.62 -3.31
C ARG A 109 7.02 32.89 -2.05
N LYS A 110 5.86 33.30 -1.51
CA LYS A 110 5.32 32.69 -0.30
C LYS A 110 5.03 31.21 -0.49
N HIS A 111 4.44 30.84 -1.63
CA HIS A 111 4.09 29.45 -1.95
C HIS A 111 5.33 28.56 -2.11
N ILE A 112 6.34 29.03 -2.87
CA ILE A 112 7.60 28.27 -3.05
C ILE A 112 8.36 28.12 -1.73
N ASP A 113 8.44 29.18 -0.90
CA ASP A 113 9.11 29.12 0.40
C ASP A 113 8.38 28.17 1.37
N GLU A 114 7.05 28.12 1.32
CA GLU A 114 6.23 27.17 2.08
C GLU A 114 6.49 25.73 1.64
N ILE A 115 6.49 25.46 0.34
CA ILE A 115 6.80 24.12 -0.20
C ILE A 115 8.19 23.66 0.25
N ILE A 116 9.23 24.51 0.11
CA ILE A 116 10.60 24.20 0.52
C ILE A 116 10.64 23.79 2.00
N ARG A 117 9.87 24.47 2.86
CA ARG A 117 9.77 24.16 4.28
C ARG A 117 9.06 22.83 4.53
N VAL A 118 7.91 22.62 3.89
CA VAL A 118 7.11 21.37 4.02
C VAL A 118 7.94 20.14 3.66
N VAL A 119 8.68 20.20 2.55
CA VAL A 119 9.52 19.06 2.12
C VAL A 119 10.90 19.04 2.78
N LYS A 120 11.21 19.97 3.69
CA LYS A 120 12.50 20.08 4.42
C LYS A 120 13.70 20.20 3.47
N LEU A 121 13.63 21.13 2.55
CA LEU A 121 14.72 21.48 1.60
C LEU A 121 15.40 22.82 1.93
N GLU A 122 15.10 23.40 3.10
CA GLU A 122 15.72 24.66 3.56
C GLU A 122 17.24 24.52 3.62
N GLY A 123 17.93 25.57 3.16
CA GLY A 123 19.40 25.59 3.05
C GLY A 123 19.98 24.80 1.86
N THR A 124 19.12 24.12 1.09
CA THR A 124 19.55 23.40 -0.14
C THR A 124 18.87 23.95 -1.39
N GLU A 125 17.96 24.91 -1.25
CA GLU A 125 17.13 25.44 -2.33
C GLU A 125 17.90 26.10 -3.46
N ASN A 126 19.11 26.58 -3.18
CA ASN A 126 20.02 27.18 -4.17
C ASN A 126 21.08 26.21 -4.70
N ARG A 127 21.03 24.93 -4.28
CA ARG A 127 21.92 23.91 -4.84
C ARG A 127 21.34 23.33 -6.12
N MET A 128 22.23 23.05 -7.08
CA MET A 128 21.86 22.33 -8.30
C MET A 128 21.34 20.93 -7.95
N ILE A 129 20.28 20.50 -8.60
CA ILE A 129 19.62 19.21 -8.35
C ILE A 129 20.58 18.03 -8.59
N LYS A 130 21.49 18.12 -9.56
CA LYS A 130 22.52 17.09 -9.80
C LYS A 130 23.45 16.86 -8.61
N ASN A 131 23.63 17.86 -7.74
CA ASN A 131 24.49 17.79 -6.56
C ASN A 131 23.75 17.32 -5.29
N LEU A 132 22.49 16.98 -5.39
CA LEU A 132 21.68 16.47 -4.30
C LEU A 132 21.83 14.94 -4.17
N SER A 133 21.75 14.43 -2.93
CA SER A 133 21.61 13.00 -2.70
C SER A 133 20.26 12.49 -3.25
N LYS A 134 20.11 11.17 -3.40
CA LYS A 134 18.86 10.55 -3.88
C LYS A 134 17.64 11.00 -3.06
N GLY A 135 17.74 11.00 -1.72
CA GLY A 135 16.65 11.43 -0.84
C GLY A 135 16.30 12.91 -1.00
N TYR A 136 17.28 13.78 -1.19
CA TYR A 136 17.03 15.20 -1.48
C TYR A 136 16.40 15.40 -2.87
N ARG A 137 16.81 14.63 -3.88
CA ARG A 137 16.13 14.62 -5.19
C ARG A 137 14.70 14.16 -5.09
N GLN A 138 14.42 13.13 -4.29
CA GLN A 138 13.07 12.65 -4.04
C GLN A 138 12.21 13.74 -3.41
N ARG A 139 12.74 14.46 -2.40
CA ARG A 139 12.05 15.61 -1.80
C ARG A 139 11.79 16.73 -2.81
N ALA A 140 12.74 17.01 -3.72
CA ALA A 140 12.55 17.98 -4.82
C ALA A 140 11.44 17.52 -5.79
N GLY A 141 11.35 16.23 -6.08
CA GLY A 141 10.26 15.66 -6.86
C GLY A 141 8.89 15.81 -6.19
N ILE A 142 8.81 15.48 -4.88
CA ILE A 142 7.60 15.69 -4.08
C ILE A 142 7.22 17.18 -4.06
N ALA A 143 8.22 18.07 -3.88
CA ALA A 143 8.01 19.51 -3.93
C ALA A 143 7.38 19.96 -5.24
N GLY A 144 7.86 19.45 -6.38
CA GLY A 144 7.29 19.72 -7.69
C GLY A 144 5.84 19.21 -7.83
N ALA A 145 5.54 18.05 -7.26
CA ALA A 145 4.19 17.50 -7.28
C ALA A 145 3.18 18.36 -6.52
N ILE A 146 3.57 18.99 -5.40
CA ILE A 146 2.67 19.81 -4.57
C ILE A 146 2.59 21.29 -4.98
N VAL A 147 3.37 21.73 -5.99
CA VAL A 147 3.25 23.09 -6.53
C VAL A 147 1.81 23.32 -7.01
N GLY A 148 1.22 24.43 -6.64
CA GLY A 148 -0.14 24.82 -7.00
C GLY A 148 -1.22 24.26 -6.06
N ASN A 149 -0.83 23.59 -4.98
CA ASN A 149 -1.70 23.06 -3.94
C ASN A 149 -2.81 22.15 -4.52
N PRO A 150 -2.45 21.04 -5.20
CA PRO A 150 -3.42 20.15 -5.87
C PRO A 150 -4.31 19.46 -4.84
N GLU A 151 -5.56 19.20 -5.19
CA GLU A 151 -6.50 18.48 -4.31
C GLU A 151 -6.14 17.01 -4.13
N VAL A 152 -5.50 16.41 -5.14
CA VAL A 152 -5.06 15.02 -5.17
C VAL A 152 -3.54 14.97 -5.38
N ILE A 153 -2.86 14.12 -4.63
CA ILE A 153 -1.44 13.83 -4.83
C ILE A 153 -1.29 12.34 -5.11
N ILE A 154 -0.56 12.01 -6.18
CA ILE A 154 -0.29 10.63 -6.57
C ILE A 154 1.21 10.41 -6.52
N PHE A 155 1.64 9.38 -5.78
CA PHE A 155 3.04 8.98 -5.63
C PHE A 155 3.23 7.55 -6.17
N ASP A 156 4.13 7.38 -7.13
CA ASP A 156 4.51 6.06 -7.63
C ASP A 156 5.86 5.65 -7.03
N GLU A 157 5.86 4.64 -6.15
CA GLU A 157 7.03 4.10 -5.42
C GLU A 157 7.91 5.20 -4.76
N PRO A 158 7.34 6.09 -3.90
CA PRO A 158 8.04 7.29 -3.44
C PRO A 158 9.25 7.03 -2.55
N THR A 159 9.42 5.83 -2.04
CA THR A 159 10.49 5.41 -1.12
C THR A 159 11.54 4.51 -1.77
N ASN A 160 11.34 4.17 -3.06
CA ASN A 160 12.20 3.22 -3.77
C ASN A 160 13.68 3.62 -3.76
N GLY A 161 14.53 2.71 -3.22
CA GLY A 161 15.98 2.86 -3.19
C GLY A 161 16.49 3.98 -2.27
N LEU A 162 15.71 4.39 -1.29
CA LEU A 162 16.11 5.26 -0.19
C LEU A 162 16.66 4.43 0.99
N ASP A 163 17.48 5.04 1.82
CA ASP A 163 17.92 4.43 3.07
C ASP A 163 16.80 4.42 4.12
N PRO A 164 16.88 3.56 5.18
CA PRO A 164 15.81 3.41 6.16
C PRO A 164 15.40 4.73 6.86
N LYS A 165 16.33 5.64 7.12
CA LYS A 165 16.04 6.93 7.74
C LYS A 165 15.26 7.83 6.77
N GLN A 166 15.68 7.87 5.52
CA GLN A 166 14.99 8.64 4.48
C GLN A 166 13.57 8.10 4.22
N ILE A 167 13.39 6.77 4.26
CA ILE A 167 12.06 6.14 4.14
C ILE A 167 11.12 6.65 5.24
N ILE A 168 11.56 6.64 6.50
CA ILE A 168 10.78 7.16 7.63
C ILE A 168 10.41 8.63 7.41
N ASP A 169 11.36 9.44 6.97
CA ASP A 169 11.15 10.87 6.72
C ASP A 169 10.13 11.12 5.60
N ILE A 170 10.20 10.37 4.50
CA ILE A 170 9.25 10.49 3.38
C ILE A 170 7.86 10.01 3.80
N ARG A 171 7.77 8.92 4.57
CA ARG A 171 6.49 8.43 5.13
C ARG A 171 5.80 9.50 5.99
N ASN A 172 6.56 10.15 6.88
CA ASN A 172 6.03 11.23 7.71
C ASN A 172 5.57 12.42 6.86
N LEU A 173 6.34 12.78 5.83
CA LEU A 173 5.96 13.84 4.89
C LEU A 173 4.65 13.50 4.16
N ILE A 174 4.49 12.27 3.65
CA ILE A 174 3.26 11.83 2.97
C ILE A 174 2.06 11.88 3.94
N LYS A 175 2.26 11.43 5.18
CA LYS A 175 1.22 11.47 6.21
C LYS A 175 0.80 12.91 6.56
N ASP A 176 1.77 13.82 6.62
CA ASP A 176 1.47 15.24 6.85
C ASP A 176 0.71 15.86 5.67
N LEU A 177 1.09 15.54 4.43
CA LEU A 177 0.38 15.98 3.23
C LEU A 177 -1.06 15.44 3.18
N GLY A 178 -1.29 14.22 3.66
CA GLY A 178 -2.61 13.60 3.72
C GLY A 178 -3.62 14.31 4.61
N LYS A 179 -3.17 15.21 5.51
CA LYS A 179 -4.09 16.03 6.34
C LYS A 179 -4.89 17.04 5.52
N ASP A 180 -4.29 17.53 4.43
CA ASP A 180 -4.86 18.59 3.60
C ASP A 180 -5.19 18.12 2.17
N HIS A 181 -4.69 16.96 1.76
CA HIS A 181 -4.83 16.42 0.42
C HIS A 181 -5.37 14.99 0.42
N THR A 182 -6.00 14.60 -0.68
CA THR A 182 -6.26 13.18 -0.98
C THR A 182 -4.99 12.59 -1.58
N VAL A 183 -4.52 11.45 -1.04
CA VAL A 183 -3.26 10.86 -1.47
C VAL A 183 -3.47 9.44 -1.97
N ILE A 184 -2.90 9.13 -3.14
CA ILE A 184 -2.72 7.75 -3.60
C ILE A 184 -1.21 7.48 -3.66
N LEU A 185 -0.76 6.40 -3.06
CA LEU A 185 0.62 5.97 -3.21
C LEU A 185 0.70 4.50 -3.63
N SER A 186 1.59 4.20 -4.58
CA SER A 186 1.93 2.82 -4.92
C SER A 186 3.17 2.36 -4.17
N THR A 187 3.19 1.11 -3.81
CA THR A 187 4.40 0.43 -3.30
C THR A 187 4.22 -1.08 -3.40
N HIS A 188 5.34 -1.80 -3.33
CA HIS A 188 5.37 -3.26 -3.18
C HIS A 188 5.71 -3.66 -1.73
N ILE A 189 5.81 -2.71 -0.80
CA ILE A 189 6.22 -2.94 0.59
C ILE A 189 5.01 -2.74 1.52
N LEU A 190 4.50 -3.84 2.05
CA LEU A 190 3.30 -3.84 2.90
C LEU A 190 3.45 -2.98 4.17
N SER A 191 4.63 -3.00 4.82
CA SER A 191 4.86 -2.21 6.03
C SER A 191 4.78 -0.69 5.79
N GLU A 192 4.98 -0.25 4.54
CA GLU A 192 4.83 1.16 4.19
C GLU A 192 3.38 1.59 4.20
N VAL A 193 2.52 0.86 3.46
CA VAL A 193 1.09 1.19 3.40
C VAL A 193 0.42 1.08 4.75
N LYS A 194 0.76 0.08 5.57
CA LYS A 194 0.23 -0.05 6.93
C LYS A 194 0.55 1.14 7.83
N SER A 195 1.70 1.76 7.65
CA SER A 195 2.14 2.88 8.49
C SER A 195 1.57 4.24 8.10
N ILE A 196 1.09 4.40 6.86
CA ILE A 196 0.69 5.69 6.29
C ILE A 196 -0.78 5.71 5.89
N CYS A 197 -1.29 4.63 5.28
CA CYS A 197 -2.57 4.62 4.58
C CYS A 197 -3.76 4.33 5.48
N ASP A 198 -4.89 4.95 5.17
CA ASP A 198 -6.19 4.65 5.80
C ASP A 198 -6.83 3.40 5.18
N ARG A 199 -6.48 3.11 3.93
CA ARG A 199 -7.03 2.01 3.12
C ARG A 199 -5.99 1.48 2.17
N ILE A 200 -6.04 0.17 1.92
CA ILE A 200 -5.12 -0.56 1.06
C ILE A 200 -5.91 -1.28 -0.02
N ILE A 201 -5.54 -1.06 -1.27
CA ILE A 201 -6.02 -1.79 -2.44
C ILE A 201 -4.88 -2.67 -2.94
N ILE A 202 -5.06 -3.99 -2.91
CA ILE A 202 -4.08 -4.94 -3.45
C ILE A 202 -4.45 -5.24 -4.90
N ILE A 203 -3.47 -5.05 -5.78
CA ILE A 203 -3.61 -5.35 -7.20
C ILE A 203 -2.63 -6.46 -7.60
N ASN A 204 -3.12 -7.45 -8.33
CA ASN A 204 -2.32 -8.51 -8.95
C ASN A 204 -2.84 -8.83 -10.33
N GLU A 205 -1.92 -9.03 -11.31
CA GLU A 205 -2.26 -9.35 -12.71
C GLU A 205 -3.34 -8.43 -13.32
N GLY A 206 -3.26 -7.15 -12.96
CA GLY A 206 -4.20 -6.14 -13.43
C GLY A 206 -5.57 -6.15 -12.74
N LYS A 207 -5.82 -6.96 -11.72
CA LYS A 207 -7.09 -7.07 -11.00
C LYS A 207 -6.94 -6.64 -9.55
N ILE A 208 -7.99 -6.07 -8.98
CA ILE A 208 -8.07 -5.82 -7.54
C ILE A 208 -8.41 -7.15 -6.86
N VAL A 209 -7.54 -7.60 -5.98
CA VAL A 209 -7.69 -8.85 -5.21
C VAL A 209 -8.13 -8.61 -3.77
N ALA A 210 -7.87 -7.41 -3.23
CA ALA A 210 -8.37 -6.98 -1.94
C ALA A 210 -8.51 -5.46 -1.88
N ASP A 211 -9.45 -4.99 -1.07
CA ASP A 211 -9.72 -3.57 -0.82
C ASP A 211 -10.21 -3.42 0.62
N GLN A 212 -9.33 -2.94 1.53
CA GLN A 212 -9.58 -2.95 2.96
C GLN A 212 -9.06 -1.69 3.65
N ARG A 213 -9.75 -1.24 4.70
CA ARG A 213 -9.30 -0.15 5.59
C ARG A 213 -8.28 -0.68 6.60
N THR A 214 -7.20 0.08 6.80
CA THR A 214 -6.13 -0.31 7.76
C THR A 214 -6.61 -0.33 9.21
N GLY A 215 -7.58 0.52 9.60
CA GLY A 215 -8.17 0.52 10.94
C GLY A 215 -9.09 -0.66 11.26
N ASN A 216 -9.55 -1.40 10.27
CA ASN A 216 -10.39 -2.59 10.44
C ASN A 216 -9.58 -3.86 10.68
N ILE A 217 -8.26 -3.81 10.51
CA ILE A 217 -7.38 -4.96 10.74
C ILE A 217 -7.54 -5.51 12.17
N ASP A 218 -7.78 -4.66 13.17
CA ASP A 218 -8.04 -5.09 14.55
C ASP A 218 -9.50 -5.50 14.81
N THR A 219 -10.45 -5.12 13.95
CA THR A 219 -11.88 -5.38 14.16
C THR A 219 -12.42 -6.51 13.29
N GLU A 220 -11.87 -6.78 12.11
CA GLU A 220 -12.20 -7.96 11.30
C GLU A 220 -11.56 -9.25 11.85
N LEU A 221 -10.61 -9.16 12.78
CA LEU A 221 -10.23 -10.25 13.70
C LEU A 221 -11.40 -10.75 14.56
N ARG A 222 -12.59 -10.15 14.47
CA ARG A 222 -13.84 -10.60 15.12
C ARG A 222 -14.65 -11.61 14.30
N GLY A 223 -14.32 -11.83 13.03
CA GLY A 223 -14.79 -12.99 12.27
C GLY A 223 -14.00 -14.24 12.67
N ASN A 224 -14.59 -15.45 12.65
CA ASN A 224 -14.07 -16.74 13.10
C ASN A 224 -12.57 -16.70 13.45
N ARG A 225 -12.28 -16.58 14.75
CA ARG A 225 -10.88 -16.48 15.21
C ARG A 225 -10.17 -17.79 14.92
N ARG A 226 -9.36 -17.79 13.90
CA ARG A 226 -8.41 -18.87 13.65
C ARG A 226 -7.20 -18.69 14.56
N ILE A 227 -6.80 -19.76 15.21
CA ILE A 227 -5.60 -19.82 16.05
C ILE A 227 -4.74 -20.96 15.53
N SER A 228 -3.50 -20.65 15.20
CA SER A 228 -2.45 -21.63 14.98
C SER A 228 -1.67 -21.77 16.29
N LEU A 229 -1.66 -22.95 16.84
CA LEU A 229 -1.07 -23.26 18.14
C LEU A 229 -0.07 -24.39 17.95
N ARG A 230 1.17 -24.23 18.42
CA ARG A 230 2.12 -25.33 18.50
C ARG A 230 2.34 -25.71 19.96
N VAL A 231 2.20 -26.98 20.25
CA VAL A 231 2.24 -27.53 21.62
C VAL A 231 3.17 -28.74 21.66
N ASP A 232 3.96 -28.83 22.72
CA ASP A 232 4.71 -30.03 23.05
C ASP A 232 3.82 -30.92 23.93
N GLY A 233 3.36 -32.04 23.35
CA GLY A 233 2.44 -32.97 24.00
C GLY A 233 1.85 -34.01 23.02
N PRO A 234 1.21 -35.06 23.55
CA PRO A 234 0.65 -36.13 22.72
C PRO A 234 -0.44 -35.58 21.78
N SER A 235 -0.15 -35.56 20.46
CA SER A 235 -0.93 -34.82 19.46
C SER A 235 -2.44 -35.11 19.52
N ASP A 236 -2.84 -36.39 19.59
CA ASP A 236 -4.25 -36.78 19.65
C ASP A 236 -4.95 -36.34 20.94
N ARG A 237 -4.24 -36.40 22.10
CA ARG A 237 -4.80 -35.97 23.37
C ARG A 237 -4.97 -34.46 23.45
N VAL A 238 -3.99 -33.70 22.98
CA VAL A 238 -4.06 -32.26 22.89
C VAL A 238 -5.26 -31.84 22.02
N LEU A 239 -5.41 -32.44 20.83
CA LEU A 239 -6.55 -32.18 19.95
C LEU A 239 -7.90 -32.49 20.62
N ALA A 240 -7.98 -33.62 21.31
CA ALA A 240 -9.22 -34.03 22.00
C ALA A 240 -9.62 -33.04 23.10
N GLU A 241 -8.65 -32.51 23.87
CA GLU A 241 -8.91 -31.50 24.91
C GLU A 241 -9.25 -30.13 24.31
N ILE A 242 -8.59 -29.72 23.22
CA ILE A 242 -8.93 -28.47 22.50
C ILE A 242 -10.39 -28.50 22.01
N LYS A 243 -10.82 -29.63 21.45
CA LYS A 243 -12.23 -29.78 20.94
C LYS A 243 -13.28 -29.69 22.04
N LYS A 244 -12.94 -29.93 23.31
CA LYS A 244 -13.87 -29.82 24.45
C LYS A 244 -14.07 -28.39 24.95
N LEU A 245 -13.17 -27.45 24.55
CA LEU A 245 -13.24 -26.07 24.99
C LEU A 245 -14.52 -25.39 24.46
N GLN A 246 -15.23 -24.74 25.36
CA GLN A 246 -16.41 -23.97 25.00
C GLN A 246 -16.02 -22.83 24.03
N GLY A 247 -16.67 -22.78 22.87
CA GLY A 247 -16.41 -21.79 21.85
C GLY A 247 -15.55 -22.29 20.69
N VAL A 248 -14.91 -23.46 20.77
CA VAL A 248 -14.24 -24.09 19.63
C VAL A 248 -15.28 -24.66 18.67
N VAL A 249 -15.19 -24.25 17.40
CA VAL A 249 -16.06 -24.73 16.31
C VAL A 249 -15.38 -25.84 15.51
N TYR A 250 -14.07 -25.65 15.30
CA TYR A 250 -13.25 -26.60 14.55
C TYR A 250 -11.85 -26.67 15.14
N ALA A 251 -11.25 -27.84 15.16
CA ALA A 251 -9.85 -28.03 15.45
C ALA A 251 -9.30 -29.23 14.70
N SER A 252 -8.09 -29.09 14.13
CA SER A 252 -7.36 -30.14 13.42
C SER A 252 -5.87 -30.07 13.75
N ILE A 253 -5.20 -31.20 13.64
CA ILE A 253 -3.72 -31.26 13.62
C ILE A 253 -3.27 -30.75 12.26
N GLY A 254 -2.27 -29.87 12.26
CA GLY A 254 -1.55 -29.40 11.07
C GLY A 254 -0.31 -30.27 10.81
N ALA A 255 0.87 -29.80 11.21
CA ALA A 255 2.13 -30.53 11.08
C ALA A 255 2.55 -31.15 12.41
N GLU A 256 3.12 -32.36 12.38
CA GLU A 256 3.85 -32.96 13.48
C GLU A 256 5.35 -32.78 13.25
N TYR A 257 6.08 -32.46 14.32
CA TYR A 257 7.51 -32.13 14.26
C TYR A 257 8.38 -33.22 14.89
N ALA A 258 9.64 -33.31 14.48
CA ALA A 258 10.59 -34.31 14.93
C ALA A 258 10.88 -34.21 16.42
N ASP A 259 10.62 -33.10 17.09
CA ASP A 259 10.77 -32.86 18.53
C ASP A 259 9.57 -33.36 19.35
N GLY A 260 8.60 -34.02 18.72
CA GLY A 260 7.41 -34.53 19.38
C GLY A 260 6.29 -33.50 19.56
N SER A 261 6.51 -32.26 19.15
CA SER A 261 5.48 -31.22 19.16
C SER A 261 4.57 -31.30 17.91
N ALA A 262 3.35 -30.78 18.02
CA ALA A 262 2.44 -30.68 16.89
C ALA A 262 1.82 -29.28 16.79
N SER A 263 1.49 -28.86 15.56
CA SER A 263 0.72 -27.65 15.32
C SER A 263 -0.78 -27.99 15.19
N TYR A 264 -1.61 -27.06 15.65
CA TYR A 264 -3.08 -27.19 15.62
C TYR A 264 -3.68 -25.97 14.98
N LEU A 265 -4.61 -26.17 14.05
CA LEU A 265 -5.46 -25.11 13.53
C LEU A 265 -6.81 -25.16 14.27
N ILE A 266 -7.17 -24.07 14.93
CA ILE A 266 -8.36 -23.98 15.78
C ILE A 266 -9.23 -22.84 15.28
N GLU A 267 -10.54 -23.07 15.11
CA GLU A 267 -11.51 -22.02 14.84
C GLU A 267 -12.46 -21.88 16.03
N SER A 268 -12.66 -20.64 16.48
CA SER A 268 -13.56 -20.33 17.59
C SER A 268 -14.70 -19.43 17.14
N LYS A 269 -15.83 -19.45 17.90
CA LYS A 269 -16.92 -18.49 17.72
C LYS A 269 -16.45 -17.06 17.97
N ASN A 270 -17.00 -16.10 17.22
CA ASN A 270 -16.56 -14.70 17.22
C ASN A 270 -16.64 -13.98 18.58
N ASP A 271 -17.59 -14.39 19.41
CA ASP A 271 -17.92 -13.77 20.69
C ASP A 271 -17.21 -14.44 21.89
N ILE A 272 -16.47 -15.54 21.68
CA ILE A 272 -15.85 -16.31 22.77
C ILE A 272 -14.33 -16.28 22.64
N ASP A 273 -13.65 -15.69 23.63
CA ASP A 273 -12.20 -15.73 23.74
C ASP A 273 -11.74 -17.03 24.40
N ILE A 274 -11.25 -17.96 23.59
CA ILE A 274 -10.78 -19.28 24.05
C ILE A 274 -9.33 -19.29 24.56
N ARG A 275 -8.59 -18.19 24.48
CA ARG A 275 -7.13 -18.12 24.82
C ARG A 275 -6.88 -18.48 26.29
N LYS A 276 -7.63 -17.85 27.20
CA LYS A 276 -7.47 -18.15 28.65
C LYS A 276 -7.87 -19.58 29.01
N PRO A 277 -9.07 -20.08 28.62
CA PRO A 277 -9.41 -21.48 28.86
C PRO A 277 -8.41 -22.46 28.26
N MET A 278 -7.92 -22.21 27.05
CA MET A 278 -6.92 -23.02 26.38
C MET A 278 -5.59 -23.04 27.15
N PHE A 279 -5.10 -21.87 27.59
CA PHE A 279 -3.89 -21.78 28.41
C PHE A 279 -4.00 -22.63 29.69
N TYR A 280 -5.08 -22.48 30.45
CA TYR A 280 -5.24 -23.23 31.70
C TYR A 280 -5.38 -24.74 31.46
N MET A 281 -6.05 -25.15 30.40
CA MET A 281 -6.19 -26.55 30.01
C MET A 281 -4.82 -27.17 29.67
N LEU A 282 -4.01 -26.49 28.87
CA LEU A 282 -2.67 -26.94 28.49
C LEU A 282 -1.73 -26.95 29.69
N ALA A 283 -1.74 -25.91 30.51
CA ALA A 283 -0.92 -25.84 31.73
C ALA A 283 -1.26 -26.97 32.73
N LYS A 284 -2.54 -27.29 32.93
CA LYS A 284 -2.99 -28.39 33.79
C LYS A 284 -2.45 -29.76 33.35
N ASN A 285 -2.29 -29.95 32.04
CA ASN A 285 -1.77 -31.16 31.46
C ASN A 285 -0.23 -31.16 31.31
N SER A 286 0.45 -30.09 31.71
CA SER A 286 1.89 -29.89 31.52
C SER A 286 2.33 -29.95 30.05
N TRP A 287 1.51 -29.37 29.16
CA TRP A 287 1.78 -29.27 27.72
C TRP A 287 2.23 -27.86 27.37
N PRO A 288 3.54 -27.61 27.20
CA PRO A 288 4.04 -26.28 26.88
C PRO A 288 3.56 -25.75 25.53
N ILE A 289 3.18 -24.46 25.51
CA ILE A 289 2.92 -23.73 24.27
C ILE A 289 4.25 -23.29 23.67
N LEU A 290 4.57 -23.72 22.45
CA LEU A 290 5.79 -23.36 21.74
C LEU A 290 5.56 -22.17 20.78
N SER A 291 4.38 -22.06 20.16
CA SER A 291 3.93 -20.86 19.47
C SER A 291 2.42 -20.71 19.55
N LEU A 292 1.95 -19.45 19.49
CA LEU A 292 0.54 -19.11 19.36
C LEU A 292 0.43 -17.94 18.40
N GLU A 293 -0.15 -18.21 17.26
CA GLU A 293 -0.31 -17.26 16.16
C GLU A 293 -1.80 -17.14 15.80
N PHE A 294 -2.17 -16.03 15.23
CA PHE A 294 -3.52 -15.80 14.73
C PHE A 294 -3.47 -15.73 13.20
N PRO A 295 -3.55 -16.88 12.50
CA PRO A 295 -3.71 -16.87 11.08
C PRO A 295 -5.12 -16.34 10.77
N GLY A 296 -5.23 -15.04 10.63
CA GLY A 296 -6.37 -14.40 10.02
C GLY A 296 -6.07 -14.30 8.52
N ALA A 297 -7.08 -14.21 7.67
CA ALA A 297 -6.91 -13.64 6.35
C ALA A 297 -6.60 -12.15 6.55
N ASN A 298 -5.41 -11.87 7.10
CA ASN A 298 -4.94 -10.52 7.21
C ASN A 298 -4.38 -10.12 5.84
N ILE A 299 -4.23 -8.83 5.63
CA ILE A 299 -3.75 -8.29 4.37
C ILE A 299 -2.33 -8.80 4.03
N GLU A 300 -1.56 -9.26 5.06
CA GLU A 300 -0.27 -9.94 4.87
C GLU A 300 -0.43 -11.28 4.17
N ASP A 301 -1.36 -12.11 4.62
CA ASP A 301 -1.55 -13.46 4.07
C ASP A 301 -2.07 -13.35 2.63
N VAL A 302 -2.98 -12.41 2.37
CA VAL A 302 -3.44 -12.11 1.00
C VAL A 302 -2.26 -11.62 0.15
N PHE A 303 -1.44 -10.71 0.67
CA PHE A 303 -0.29 -10.20 -0.06
C PHE A 303 0.78 -11.27 -0.28
N LEU A 304 1.07 -12.10 0.71
CA LEU A 304 2.04 -13.19 0.59
C LEU A 304 1.58 -14.24 -0.43
N SER A 305 0.29 -14.65 -0.40
CA SER A 305 -0.25 -15.57 -1.40
C SER A 305 -0.12 -15.02 -2.83
N VAL A 306 -0.38 -13.72 -3.01
CA VAL A 306 -0.22 -13.02 -4.29
C VAL A 306 1.25 -13.00 -4.75
N VAL A 307 2.20 -12.78 -3.83
CA VAL A 307 3.64 -12.76 -4.14
C VAL A 307 4.15 -14.16 -4.48
N GLU A 308 3.72 -15.19 -3.74
CA GLU A 308 4.10 -16.59 -3.98
C GLU A 308 3.59 -17.09 -5.34
N GLU A 309 2.35 -16.81 -5.70
CA GLU A 309 1.80 -17.12 -7.01
C GLU A 309 2.60 -16.44 -8.14
N SER A 310 2.98 -15.17 -7.95
CA SER A 310 3.77 -14.42 -8.94
C SER A 310 5.20 -14.96 -9.07
N GLY A 311 5.84 -15.40 -7.98
CA GLY A 311 7.19 -15.98 -7.96
C GLY A 311 7.29 -17.35 -8.68
N HIS A 312 6.21 -18.12 -8.70
CA HIS A 312 6.15 -19.41 -9.41
C HIS A 312 6.08 -19.26 -10.93
N ILE A 313 5.65 -18.12 -11.45
CA ILE A 313 5.56 -17.83 -12.89
C ILE A 313 6.93 -17.44 -13.45
N GLU A 314 7.75 -16.66 -12.70
CA GLU A 314 9.10 -16.28 -13.15
C GLU A 314 10.05 -17.47 -13.24
N SER A 315 9.91 -18.49 -12.38
CA SER A 315 10.75 -19.70 -12.42
C SER A 315 10.43 -20.64 -13.61
N LYS A 316 9.27 -20.52 -14.26
CA LYS A 316 8.88 -21.31 -15.43
C LYS A 316 9.13 -20.63 -16.78
N GLY A 317 9.42 -19.32 -16.79
CA GLY A 317 9.66 -18.53 -18.01
C GLY A 317 11.12 -18.42 -18.45
N GLY A 318 12.07 -18.94 -17.69
CA GLY A 318 13.51 -18.80 -17.92
C GLY A 318 14.17 -19.84 -18.84
N ASN A 319 13.42 -20.63 -19.58
CA ASN A 319 13.97 -21.64 -20.50
C ASN A 319 13.24 -21.61 -21.85
N ARG A 320 13.49 -20.57 -22.64
CA ARG A 320 13.31 -20.61 -24.11
C ARG A 320 14.25 -19.62 -24.78
#